data_f825895666fd6de4833640499d83197c
#
_entry.id   f825895666fd6de4833640499d83197c
#
_cell.length_a   1.000
_cell.length_b   1.000
_cell.length_c   1.000
_cell.angle_alpha   90.00
_cell.angle_beta   90.00
_cell.angle_gamma   90.00
#
_symmetry.space_group_name_H-M   'P 1'
#
loop_
_entity.id
_entity.type
_entity.pdbx_description
1 polymer ?
#
loop_
_entity_poly.entity_id
_entity_poly.type
_entity_poly.pdbx_seq_one_letter_code
_entity_poly.pdbx_strand_id
1 'polypeptide(L)'
;MEIDERPPKTANSDGRLIDHPVFRSGTVIPTEPINELYQMVRQLVFVRETGCCFTAHSGVGKTRALMMLEHLVRRRMPEVLVIPHNTWNHQVVSIRAFYKHFLAAIGHPDLRGETFDLRHRLIRRLVDMARANKSPVVLLLIDEANAMRIDDFLFLKDVYNELDKDGIQLITVMMGQEPDFGDVLALLRERGRLDLISRFARRKMIFRAFSKEEDFRGLFRHFDTSIYPMEGGLTWVQHFMPAAWEKGFRLADQVGTFLDAVDRCATPASRSVGIPGRQLFIAIRRYLLEQMFREQSKKAFAELGWDDSLAYAMLDDAIDTINQEEKRERKKR
;
A
#
# COMPACT_ATOMS: atom_id res chain seq x y z
N MET A 1 -40.59 13.28 41.21
CA MET A 1 -39.41 14.02 40.69
C MET A 1 -38.62 12.99 39.86
N GLU A 2 -39.05 12.82 38.60
CA GLU A 2 -38.43 11.88 37.65
C GLU A 2 -37.12 12.54 37.14
N ILE A 3 -36.05 11.86 37.34
CA ILE A 3 -34.74 12.27 36.82
C ILE A 3 -34.73 11.85 35.33
N ASP A 4 -34.71 12.85 34.44
CA ASP A 4 -34.60 12.66 32.98
C ASP A 4 -33.18 12.17 32.64
N GLU A 5 -32.99 10.86 32.61
CA GLU A 5 -31.76 10.18 32.23
C GLU A 5 -31.63 10.11 30.70
N ARG A 6 -31.61 11.21 30.00
CA ARG A 6 -31.11 11.24 28.64
C ARG A 6 -29.60 11.41 28.63
N PRO A 7 -28.83 10.44 28.08
CA PRO A 7 -27.39 10.60 27.98
C PRO A 7 -27.06 11.84 27.12
N PRO A 8 -26.00 12.56 27.45
CA PRO A 8 -25.60 13.75 26.72
C PRO A 8 -25.34 13.43 25.25
N LYS A 9 -25.91 14.22 24.36
CA LYS A 9 -25.80 14.09 22.88
C LYS A 9 -24.37 14.09 22.34
N THR A 10 -23.36 14.32 23.17
CA THR A 10 -21.93 14.35 22.82
C THR A 10 -21.23 13.00 22.79
N ALA A 11 -21.75 11.98 23.51
CA ALA A 11 -21.13 10.64 23.57
C ALA A 11 -21.24 9.83 22.26
N ASN A 12 -22.06 10.24 21.29
CA ASN A 12 -22.33 9.52 20.05
C ASN A 12 -21.56 10.08 18.83
N SER A 13 -20.87 11.21 18.95
CA SER A 13 -20.15 11.83 17.84
C SER A 13 -18.79 11.18 17.61
N ASP A 14 -18.02 10.90 18.64
CA ASP A 14 -16.68 10.37 18.53
C ASP A 14 -16.66 8.91 18.03
N GLY A 15 -17.62 8.08 18.47
CA GLY A 15 -17.81 6.72 17.96
C GLY A 15 -18.12 6.70 16.46
N ARG A 16 -18.92 7.63 15.96
CA ARG A 16 -19.22 7.76 14.53
C ARG A 16 -18.04 8.25 13.71
N LEU A 17 -17.16 9.09 14.28
CA LEU A 17 -15.95 9.55 13.60
C LEU A 17 -14.94 8.41 13.41
N ILE A 18 -14.71 7.58 14.44
CA ILE A 18 -13.80 6.44 14.36
C ILE A 18 -14.20 5.46 13.26
N ASP A 19 -15.51 5.29 13.05
CA ASP A 19 -16.05 4.43 11.99
C ASP A 19 -16.01 5.04 10.59
N HIS A 20 -15.74 6.34 10.48
CA HIS A 20 -15.68 7.00 9.19
C HIS A 20 -14.48 6.49 8.36
N PRO A 21 -14.62 6.23 7.04
CA PRO A 21 -13.55 5.69 6.20
C PRO A 21 -12.22 6.44 6.28
N VAL A 22 -12.26 7.75 6.47
CA VAL A 22 -11.05 8.58 6.64
C VAL A 22 -10.19 8.12 7.82
N PHE A 23 -10.78 7.58 8.89
CA PHE A 23 -10.06 7.13 10.09
C PHE A 23 -9.86 5.62 10.17
N ARG A 24 -10.64 4.84 9.42
CA ARG A 24 -10.49 3.39 9.42
C ARG A 24 -9.13 2.96 8.89
N SER A 25 -8.45 2.11 9.62
CA SER A 25 -7.15 1.56 9.21
C SER A 25 -7.22 0.70 7.95
N GLY A 26 -8.38 0.11 7.65
CA GLY A 26 -8.62 -0.74 6.48
C GLY A 26 -8.95 0.00 5.19
N THR A 27 -9.22 1.30 5.23
CA THR A 27 -9.59 2.06 4.03
C THR A 27 -8.40 2.17 3.09
N VAL A 28 -8.60 1.75 1.85
CA VAL A 28 -7.64 1.88 0.76
C VAL A 28 -8.21 2.81 -0.30
N ILE A 29 -7.47 3.86 -0.63
CA ILE A 29 -7.88 4.90 -1.57
C ILE A 29 -7.11 4.72 -2.88
N PRO A 30 -7.78 4.72 -4.04
CA PRO A 30 -7.10 4.70 -5.33
C PRO A 30 -6.31 6.00 -5.50
N THR A 31 -5.02 5.88 -5.77
CA THR A 31 -4.11 7.00 -5.96
C THR A 31 -3.33 6.82 -7.25
N GLU A 32 -2.77 7.91 -7.80
CA GLU A 32 -2.02 7.83 -9.05
C GLU A 32 -0.79 6.90 -8.97
N PRO A 33 0.03 6.92 -7.90
CA PRO A 33 1.11 5.92 -7.77
C PRO A 33 0.62 4.46 -7.79
N ILE A 34 -0.56 4.18 -7.25
CA ILE A 34 -1.17 2.84 -7.29
C ILE A 34 -1.70 2.52 -8.69
N ASN A 35 -2.26 3.50 -9.40
CA ASN A 35 -2.65 3.33 -10.78
C ASN A 35 -1.44 3.01 -11.68
N GLU A 36 -0.34 3.73 -11.52
CA GLU A 36 0.92 3.46 -12.24
C GLU A 36 1.39 2.03 -11.95
N LEU A 37 1.39 1.61 -10.68
CA LEU A 37 1.72 0.24 -10.27
C LEU A 37 0.81 -0.79 -10.97
N TYR A 38 -0.50 -0.56 -10.96
CA TYR A 38 -1.46 -1.44 -11.61
C TYR A 38 -1.20 -1.56 -13.13
N GLN A 39 -0.93 -0.46 -13.83
CA GLN A 39 -0.65 -0.48 -15.27
C GLN A 39 0.63 -1.27 -15.58
N MET A 40 1.68 -1.10 -14.78
CA MET A 40 2.92 -1.88 -14.92
C MET A 40 2.67 -3.37 -14.70
N VAL A 41 1.97 -3.76 -13.64
CA VAL A 41 1.65 -5.15 -13.36
C VAL A 41 0.74 -5.74 -14.43
N ARG A 42 -0.24 -4.98 -14.91
CA ARG A 42 -1.09 -5.39 -16.03
C ARG A 42 -0.26 -5.71 -17.28
N GLN A 43 0.72 -4.87 -17.62
CA GLN A 43 1.63 -5.14 -18.74
C GLN A 43 2.44 -6.43 -18.51
N LEU A 44 3.01 -6.64 -17.31
CA LEU A 44 3.73 -7.86 -16.97
C LEU A 44 2.89 -9.11 -17.20
N VAL A 45 1.62 -9.09 -16.79
CA VAL A 45 0.69 -10.21 -16.99
C VAL A 45 0.45 -10.47 -18.47
N PHE A 46 0.23 -9.44 -19.28
CA PHE A 46 -0.03 -9.60 -20.72
C PHE A 46 1.19 -10.07 -21.51
N VAL A 47 2.39 -9.56 -21.17
CA VAL A 47 3.63 -9.99 -21.85
C VAL A 47 4.21 -11.28 -21.26
N ARG A 48 3.53 -11.88 -20.27
CA ARG A 48 3.96 -13.12 -19.61
C ARG A 48 5.35 -13.02 -18.98
N GLU A 49 5.72 -11.88 -18.44
CA GLU A 49 6.99 -11.73 -17.74
C GLU A 49 6.91 -12.36 -16.33
N THR A 50 7.97 -13.05 -15.91
CA THR A 50 7.93 -13.94 -14.73
C THR A 50 7.93 -13.21 -13.40
N GLY A 51 8.43 -11.96 -13.34
CA GLY A 51 8.39 -11.20 -12.09
C GLY A 51 9.07 -9.84 -12.14
N CYS A 52 8.73 -9.02 -11.15
CA CYS A 52 9.33 -7.71 -10.92
C CYS A 52 9.45 -7.40 -9.44
N CYS A 53 10.33 -6.46 -9.13
CA CYS A 53 10.58 -5.95 -7.78
C CYS A 53 10.27 -4.47 -7.74
N PHE A 54 9.52 -4.04 -6.73
CA PHE A 54 9.33 -2.65 -6.38
C PHE A 54 10.01 -2.35 -5.06
N THR A 55 10.80 -1.31 -5.07
CA THR A 55 11.44 -0.79 -3.87
C THR A 55 10.81 0.54 -3.49
N ALA A 56 10.69 0.82 -2.21
CA ALA A 56 10.16 2.09 -1.72
C ALA A 56 10.68 2.37 -0.30
N HIS A 57 10.77 3.64 0.05
CA HIS A 57 11.09 4.05 1.42
C HIS A 57 9.97 3.71 2.42
N SER A 58 10.30 3.81 3.70
CA SER A 58 9.31 3.63 4.77
C SER A 58 8.19 4.67 4.65
N GLY A 59 6.97 4.28 5.02
CA GLY A 59 5.82 5.19 5.06
C GLY A 59 5.17 5.54 3.71
N VAL A 60 5.74 5.14 2.57
CA VAL A 60 5.18 5.45 1.23
C VAL A 60 3.81 4.79 0.98
N GLY A 61 3.52 3.67 1.65
CA GLY A 61 2.23 2.99 1.55
C GLY A 61 2.25 1.66 0.80
N LYS A 62 3.39 0.94 0.82
CA LYS A 62 3.62 -0.35 0.14
C LYS A 62 2.47 -1.35 0.32
N THR A 63 2.17 -1.70 1.56
CA THR A 63 1.11 -2.67 1.90
C THR A 63 -0.26 -2.24 1.35
N ARG A 64 -0.59 -0.93 1.45
CA ARG A 64 -1.85 -0.39 0.91
C ARG A 64 -1.90 -0.46 -0.61
N ALA A 65 -0.75 -0.23 -1.25
CA ALA A 65 -0.63 -0.34 -2.70
C ALA A 65 -0.87 -1.78 -3.16
N LEU A 66 -0.29 -2.79 -2.48
CA LEU A 66 -0.53 -4.19 -2.80
C LEU A 66 -1.98 -4.62 -2.55
N MET A 67 -2.62 -4.17 -1.47
CA MET A 67 -4.05 -4.41 -1.21
C MET A 67 -4.94 -3.83 -2.30
N MET A 68 -4.67 -2.59 -2.74
CA MET A 68 -5.43 -2.00 -3.84
C MET A 68 -5.12 -2.67 -5.18
N LEU A 69 -3.87 -3.03 -5.42
CA LEU A 69 -3.47 -3.79 -6.61
C LEU A 69 -4.23 -5.12 -6.70
N GLU A 70 -4.29 -5.87 -5.60
CA GLU A 70 -5.10 -7.10 -5.52
C GLU A 70 -6.56 -6.83 -5.88
N HIS A 71 -7.17 -5.82 -5.27
CA HIS A 71 -8.55 -5.44 -5.56
C HIS A 71 -8.76 -5.08 -7.04
N LEU A 72 -7.86 -4.28 -7.60
CA LEU A 72 -7.95 -3.85 -9.01
C LEU A 72 -7.77 -5.03 -9.98
N VAL A 73 -6.82 -5.93 -9.71
CA VAL A 73 -6.61 -7.12 -10.55
C VAL A 73 -7.82 -8.04 -10.48
N ARG A 74 -8.31 -8.38 -9.28
CA ARG A 74 -9.50 -9.22 -9.12
C ARG A 74 -10.72 -8.65 -9.83
N ARG A 75 -10.88 -7.32 -9.84
CA ARG A 75 -12.02 -6.65 -10.48
C ARG A 75 -11.89 -6.51 -12.00
N ARG A 76 -10.67 -6.22 -12.51
CA ARG A 76 -10.43 -5.85 -13.91
C ARG A 76 -9.84 -6.99 -14.76
N MET A 77 -9.28 -8.00 -14.12
CA MET A 77 -8.70 -9.19 -14.73
C MET A 77 -9.12 -10.44 -13.92
N PRO A 78 -10.43 -10.73 -13.83
CA PRO A 78 -10.96 -11.79 -12.95
C PRO A 78 -10.43 -13.18 -13.29
N GLU A 79 -9.92 -13.38 -14.50
CA GLU A 79 -9.28 -14.60 -14.95
C GLU A 79 -7.88 -14.82 -14.35
N VAL A 80 -7.27 -13.78 -13.76
CA VAL A 80 -5.96 -13.90 -13.10
C VAL A 80 -6.13 -14.31 -11.65
N LEU A 81 -5.55 -15.45 -11.25
CA LEU A 81 -5.55 -15.86 -9.86
C LEU A 81 -4.53 -15.04 -9.07
N VAL A 82 -5.02 -14.15 -8.19
CA VAL A 82 -4.18 -13.30 -7.35
C VAL A 82 -4.04 -13.89 -5.96
N ILE A 83 -2.80 -14.01 -5.49
CA ILE A 83 -2.46 -14.53 -4.16
C ILE A 83 -1.61 -13.49 -3.43
N PRO A 84 -2.12 -12.84 -2.39
CA PRO A 84 -1.31 -12.02 -1.50
C PRO A 84 -0.50 -12.90 -0.55
N HIS A 85 0.76 -12.53 -0.33
CA HIS A 85 1.67 -13.21 0.57
C HIS A 85 2.52 -12.19 1.34
N ASN A 86 2.52 -12.26 2.66
CA ASN A 86 3.41 -11.49 3.51
C ASN A 86 4.63 -12.31 3.86
N THR A 87 5.80 -11.76 3.63
CA THR A 87 7.04 -12.38 4.08
C THR A 87 7.24 -12.10 5.56
N TRP A 88 7.62 -13.12 6.31
CA TRP A 88 7.87 -13.00 7.75
C TRP A 88 9.36 -13.05 8.02
N ASN A 89 9.82 -12.22 8.93
CA ASN A 89 11.21 -12.28 9.37
C ASN A 89 11.43 -13.54 10.24
N HIS A 90 12.04 -14.56 9.64
CA HIS A 90 12.32 -15.83 10.31
C HIS A 90 13.70 -15.79 10.97
N GLN A 91 13.79 -16.16 12.26
CA GLN A 91 15.09 -16.37 12.91
C GLN A 91 15.86 -17.53 12.28
N VAL A 92 15.15 -18.56 11.83
CA VAL A 92 15.72 -19.75 11.17
C VAL A 92 15.00 -19.99 9.85
N VAL A 93 15.78 -20.10 8.77
CA VAL A 93 15.26 -20.48 7.46
C VAL A 93 14.83 -21.93 7.48
N SER A 94 13.59 -22.20 7.15
CA SER A 94 13.03 -23.54 7.09
C SER A 94 12.09 -23.68 5.90
N ILE A 95 12.44 -24.59 4.99
CA ILE A 95 11.59 -24.96 3.86
C ILE A 95 10.18 -25.41 4.31
N ARG A 96 10.10 -26.08 5.44
CA ARG A 96 8.83 -26.51 6.04
C ARG A 96 8.01 -25.29 6.47
N ALA A 97 8.63 -24.29 7.08
CA ALA A 97 7.97 -23.05 7.49
C ALA A 97 7.49 -22.29 6.25
N PHE A 98 8.30 -22.17 5.19
CA PHE A 98 7.92 -21.54 3.94
C PHE A 98 6.62 -22.14 3.36
N TYR A 99 6.55 -23.46 3.21
CA TYR A 99 5.33 -24.09 2.69
C TYR A 99 4.12 -23.94 3.60
N LYS A 100 4.30 -24.00 4.92
CA LYS A 100 3.21 -23.74 5.88
C LYS A 100 2.67 -22.32 5.77
N HIS A 101 3.54 -21.31 5.71
CA HIS A 101 3.13 -19.93 5.56
C HIS A 101 2.41 -19.68 4.24
N PHE A 102 2.91 -20.29 3.16
CA PHE A 102 2.26 -20.16 1.88
C PHE A 102 0.88 -20.84 1.86
N LEU A 103 0.76 -22.04 2.41
CA LEU A 103 -0.53 -22.73 2.57
C LEU A 103 -1.51 -21.90 3.42
N ALA A 104 -1.02 -21.31 4.50
CA ALA A 104 -1.85 -20.41 5.33
C ALA A 104 -2.32 -19.18 4.53
N ALA A 105 -1.44 -18.57 3.72
CA ALA A 105 -1.77 -17.40 2.90
C ALA A 105 -2.87 -17.70 1.86
N ILE A 106 -2.93 -18.95 1.34
CA ILE A 106 -4.01 -19.38 0.42
C ILE A 106 -5.21 -19.98 1.15
N GLY A 107 -5.28 -19.84 2.48
CA GLY A 107 -6.42 -20.31 3.30
C GLY A 107 -6.57 -21.84 3.34
N HIS A 108 -5.47 -22.60 3.25
CA HIS A 108 -5.54 -24.07 3.33
C HIS A 108 -5.76 -24.50 4.79
N PRO A 109 -6.75 -25.35 5.12
CA PRO A 109 -7.10 -25.68 6.50
C PRO A 109 -6.08 -26.58 7.20
N ASP A 110 -5.33 -27.41 6.44
CA ASP A 110 -4.36 -28.33 7.00
C ASP A 110 -2.92 -27.89 6.72
N LEU A 111 -2.23 -27.52 7.81
CA LEU A 111 -0.84 -27.06 7.81
C LEU A 111 0.10 -28.12 8.46
N ARG A 112 -0.38 -29.35 8.70
CA ARG A 112 0.38 -30.44 9.30
C ARG A 112 1.04 -31.29 8.22
N GLY A 113 2.06 -32.04 8.59
CA GLY A 113 2.75 -32.98 7.70
C GLY A 113 4.23 -32.69 7.54
N GLU A 114 4.92 -33.57 6.86
CA GLU A 114 6.31 -33.41 6.50
C GLU A 114 6.49 -32.44 5.33
N THR A 115 7.71 -32.00 5.10
CA THR A 115 8.03 -31.02 4.05
C THR A 115 7.52 -31.44 2.67
N PHE A 116 7.63 -32.73 2.35
CA PHE A 116 7.15 -33.28 1.07
C PHE A 116 5.62 -33.16 0.96
N ASP A 117 4.87 -33.49 2.00
CA ASP A 117 3.41 -33.42 2.01
C ASP A 117 2.93 -31.99 1.86
N LEU A 118 3.56 -31.05 2.59
CA LEU A 118 3.23 -29.62 2.53
C LEU A 118 3.51 -29.05 1.14
N ARG A 119 4.65 -29.39 0.55
CA ARG A 119 5.00 -28.98 -0.81
C ARG A 119 3.96 -29.52 -1.83
N HIS A 120 3.68 -30.82 -1.80
CA HIS A 120 2.73 -31.44 -2.71
C HIS A 120 1.33 -30.83 -2.57
N ARG A 121 0.89 -30.64 -1.33
CA ARG A 121 -0.39 -29.99 -1.01
C ARG A 121 -0.47 -28.56 -1.52
N LEU A 122 0.59 -27.76 -1.35
CA LEU A 122 0.67 -26.41 -1.87
C LEU A 122 0.53 -26.39 -3.38
N ILE A 123 1.34 -27.17 -4.10
CA ILE A 123 1.31 -27.23 -5.56
C ILE A 123 -0.06 -27.66 -6.07
N ARG A 124 -0.60 -28.76 -5.53
CA ARG A 124 -1.94 -29.23 -5.88
C ARG A 124 -2.99 -28.15 -5.67
N ARG A 125 -2.98 -27.49 -4.51
CA ARG A 125 -3.93 -26.43 -4.20
C ARG A 125 -3.84 -25.25 -5.17
N LEU A 126 -2.64 -24.82 -5.53
CA LEU A 126 -2.44 -23.74 -6.51
C LEU A 126 -2.95 -24.14 -7.91
N VAL A 127 -2.67 -25.36 -8.34
CA VAL A 127 -3.17 -25.90 -9.62
C VAL A 127 -4.70 -25.97 -9.62
N ASP A 128 -5.31 -26.49 -8.57
CA ASP A 128 -6.77 -26.57 -8.44
C ASP A 128 -7.42 -25.19 -8.46
N MET A 129 -6.85 -24.23 -7.73
CA MET A 129 -7.35 -22.83 -7.71
C MET A 129 -7.23 -22.19 -9.10
N ALA A 130 -6.10 -22.36 -9.79
CA ALA A 130 -5.89 -21.82 -11.13
C ALA A 130 -6.88 -22.43 -12.13
N ARG A 131 -7.07 -23.75 -12.10
CA ARG A 131 -8.04 -24.44 -12.94
C ARG A 131 -9.47 -24.02 -12.67
N ALA A 132 -9.84 -23.90 -11.40
CA ALA A 132 -11.18 -23.42 -11.01
C ALA A 132 -11.46 -22.00 -11.50
N ASN A 133 -10.42 -21.15 -11.48
CA ASN A 133 -10.48 -19.78 -11.99
C ASN A 133 -10.28 -19.71 -13.54
N LYS A 134 -10.08 -20.84 -14.20
CA LYS A 134 -9.75 -20.94 -15.64
C LYS A 134 -8.54 -20.08 -16.03
N SER A 135 -7.59 -19.92 -15.10
CA SER A 135 -6.45 -19.03 -15.25
C SER A 135 -5.18 -19.80 -15.57
N PRO A 136 -4.49 -19.47 -16.67
CA PRO A 136 -3.15 -19.95 -16.89
C PRO A 136 -2.08 -19.14 -16.13
N VAL A 137 -2.50 -18.17 -15.29
CA VAL A 137 -1.60 -17.24 -14.58
C VAL A 137 -1.96 -17.18 -13.10
N VAL A 138 -0.96 -17.38 -12.28
CA VAL A 138 -0.99 -17.08 -10.85
C VAL A 138 -0.13 -15.84 -10.61
N LEU A 139 -0.74 -14.75 -10.14
CA LEU A 139 -0.06 -13.54 -9.74
C LEU A 139 0.17 -13.55 -8.23
N LEU A 140 1.41 -13.71 -7.81
CA LEU A 140 1.82 -13.73 -6.42
C LEU A 140 2.30 -12.34 -6.00
N LEU A 141 1.60 -11.70 -5.07
CA LEU A 141 1.96 -10.41 -4.50
C LEU A 141 2.70 -10.63 -3.18
N ILE A 142 3.99 -10.28 -3.13
CA ILE A 142 4.84 -10.48 -1.95
C ILE A 142 5.10 -9.12 -1.30
N ASP A 143 4.56 -8.93 -0.09
CA ASP A 143 4.89 -7.78 0.76
C ASP A 143 6.10 -8.09 1.66
N GLU A 144 6.78 -7.04 2.14
CA GLU A 144 7.98 -7.13 2.97
C GLU A 144 9.08 -8.02 2.37
N ALA A 145 9.27 -7.96 1.05
CA ALA A 145 10.27 -8.78 0.35
C ALA A 145 11.71 -8.54 0.83
N ASN A 146 11.97 -7.46 1.57
CA ASN A 146 13.23 -7.22 2.28
C ASN A 146 13.52 -8.24 3.38
N ALA A 147 12.52 -8.98 3.87
CA ALA A 147 12.71 -10.07 4.83
C ALA A 147 13.08 -11.40 4.16
N MET A 148 13.01 -11.50 2.81
CA MET A 148 13.36 -12.71 2.06
C MET A 148 14.86 -13.01 2.12
N ARG A 149 15.17 -14.30 2.18
CA ARG A 149 16.53 -14.85 2.09
C ARG A 149 16.71 -15.62 0.79
N ILE A 150 17.93 -15.93 0.43
CA ILE A 150 18.25 -16.69 -0.80
C ILE A 150 17.46 -18.01 -0.85
N ASP A 151 17.31 -18.69 0.28
CA ASP A 151 16.57 -19.95 0.36
C ASP A 151 15.08 -19.77 0.04
N ASP A 152 14.46 -18.64 0.43
CA ASP A 152 13.06 -18.36 0.09
C ASP A 152 12.88 -18.23 -1.42
N PHE A 153 13.84 -17.60 -2.11
CA PHE A 153 13.84 -17.55 -3.59
C PHE A 153 14.03 -18.92 -4.21
N LEU A 154 14.82 -19.81 -3.58
CA LEU A 154 14.97 -21.18 -4.05
C LEU A 154 13.68 -21.98 -3.92
N PHE A 155 13.01 -21.86 -2.77
CA PHE A 155 11.72 -22.52 -2.55
C PHE A 155 10.65 -21.99 -3.50
N LEU A 156 10.65 -20.68 -3.76
CA LEU A 156 9.76 -20.07 -4.73
C LEU A 156 10.04 -20.55 -6.16
N LYS A 157 11.32 -20.76 -6.51
CA LYS A 157 11.72 -21.36 -7.79
C LYS A 157 11.17 -22.78 -7.95
N ASP A 158 11.16 -23.57 -6.88
CA ASP A 158 10.56 -24.91 -6.91
C ASP A 158 9.06 -24.86 -7.20
N VAL A 159 8.34 -23.94 -6.54
CA VAL A 159 6.91 -23.69 -6.81
C VAL A 159 6.70 -23.27 -8.26
N TYR A 160 7.53 -22.33 -8.76
CA TYR A 160 7.47 -21.87 -10.15
C TYR A 160 7.62 -23.05 -11.14
N ASN A 161 8.66 -23.88 -10.96
CA ASN A 161 8.94 -24.99 -11.86
C ASN A 161 7.82 -26.04 -11.85
N GLU A 162 7.18 -26.29 -10.71
CA GLU A 162 6.09 -27.26 -10.61
C GLU A 162 4.81 -26.75 -11.29
N LEU A 163 4.47 -25.48 -11.11
CA LEU A 163 3.31 -24.88 -11.79
C LEU A 163 3.49 -24.83 -13.31
N ASP A 164 4.72 -24.58 -13.77
CA ASP A 164 5.06 -24.55 -15.20
C ASP A 164 4.81 -25.92 -15.88
N LYS A 165 5.07 -27.05 -15.19
CA LYS A 165 4.74 -28.39 -15.68
C LYS A 165 3.25 -28.61 -15.93
N ASP A 166 2.40 -27.93 -15.19
CA ASP A 166 0.95 -27.94 -15.33
C ASP A 166 0.44 -26.85 -16.31
N GLY A 167 1.35 -26.15 -17.01
CA GLY A 167 1.04 -25.07 -17.94
C GLY A 167 0.54 -23.79 -17.24
N ILE A 168 0.80 -23.63 -15.94
CA ILE A 168 0.42 -22.48 -15.14
C ILE A 168 1.64 -21.61 -14.90
N GLN A 169 1.59 -20.38 -15.36
CA GLN A 169 2.66 -19.42 -15.15
C GLN A 169 2.54 -18.71 -13.82
N LEU A 170 3.59 -18.78 -13.00
CA LEU A 170 3.72 -17.96 -11.80
C LEU A 170 4.37 -16.63 -12.16
N ILE A 171 3.68 -15.51 -11.87
CA ILE A 171 4.20 -14.16 -11.98
C ILE A 171 4.33 -13.60 -10.58
N THR A 172 5.49 -13.04 -10.23
CA THR A 172 5.73 -12.48 -8.89
C THR A 172 5.84 -10.96 -8.95
N VAL A 173 5.17 -10.28 -8.03
CA VAL A 173 5.34 -8.86 -7.75
C VAL A 173 5.83 -8.76 -6.32
N MET A 174 7.11 -8.42 -6.16
CA MET A 174 7.76 -8.29 -4.87
C MET A 174 7.83 -6.81 -4.50
N MET A 175 7.44 -6.46 -3.29
CA MET A 175 7.56 -5.10 -2.77
C MET A 175 8.33 -5.13 -1.46
N GLY A 176 9.41 -4.34 -1.40
CA GLY A 176 10.29 -4.29 -0.24
C GLY A 176 10.74 -2.87 0.09
N GLN A 177 11.25 -2.71 1.31
CA GLN A 177 11.74 -1.44 1.80
C GLN A 177 13.20 -1.25 1.42
N GLU A 178 13.55 -0.05 0.94
CA GLU A 178 14.96 0.37 0.82
C GLU A 178 15.50 0.81 2.20
N PRO A 179 16.80 0.59 2.50
CA PRO A 179 17.79 -0.05 1.63
C PRO A 179 17.79 -1.59 1.65
N ASP A 180 17.10 -2.20 2.62
CA ASP A 180 17.20 -3.62 2.94
C ASP A 180 16.89 -4.54 1.75
N PHE A 181 15.85 -4.20 0.97
CA PHE A 181 15.53 -5.00 -0.21
C PHE A 181 16.55 -4.85 -1.34
N GLY A 182 17.13 -3.66 -1.46
CA GLY A 182 18.28 -3.43 -2.34
C GLY A 182 19.47 -4.32 -1.97
N ASP A 183 19.77 -4.45 -0.68
CA ASP A 183 20.87 -5.28 -0.16
C ASP A 183 20.58 -6.78 -0.42
N VAL A 184 19.33 -7.26 -0.27
CA VAL A 184 18.92 -8.63 -0.64
C VAL A 184 19.18 -8.91 -2.13
N LEU A 185 18.79 -7.99 -3.01
CA LEU A 185 19.00 -8.13 -4.45
C LEU A 185 20.49 -8.06 -4.84
N ALA A 186 21.28 -7.26 -4.15
CA ALA A 186 22.74 -7.20 -4.32
C ALA A 186 23.38 -8.53 -3.92
N LEU A 187 23.00 -9.09 -2.77
CA LEU A 187 23.50 -10.38 -2.30
C LEU A 187 23.21 -11.53 -3.30
N LEU A 188 22.04 -11.54 -3.94
CA LEU A 188 21.73 -12.50 -5.01
C LEU A 188 22.72 -12.39 -6.18
N ARG A 189 23.13 -11.16 -6.56
CA ARG A 189 24.11 -10.93 -7.62
C ARG A 189 25.50 -11.38 -7.21
N GLU A 190 25.95 -11.01 -6.02
CA GLU A 190 27.25 -11.38 -5.45
C GLU A 190 27.41 -12.91 -5.35
N ARG A 191 26.32 -13.62 -5.02
CA ARG A 191 26.28 -15.08 -4.96
C ARG A 191 26.12 -15.74 -6.33
N GLY A 192 26.14 -14.98 -7.43
CA GLY A 192 26.00 -15.49 -8.80
C GLY A 192 24.63 -16.11 -9.10
N ARG A 193 23.58 -15.79 -8.30
CA ARG A 193 22.25 -16.38 -8.46
C ARG A 193 21.46 -15.69 -9.58
N LEU A 194 22.03 -15.66 -10.77
CA LEU A 194 21.43 -15.08 -11.97
C LEU A 194 20.12 -15.81 -12.37
N ASP A 195 20.02 -17.07 -12.03
CA ASP A 195 18.84 -17.90 -12.24
C ASP A 195 17.61 -17.39 -11.43
N LEU A 196 17.83 -16.89 -10.23
CA LEU A 196 16.78 -16.30 -9.38
C LEU A 196 16.46 -14.87 -9.83
N ILE A 197 17.49 -14.08 -10.14
CA ILE A 197 17.33 -12.70 -10.61
C ILE A 197 16.54 -12.67 -11.91
N SER A 198 16.86 -13.53 -12.88
CA SER A 198 16.17 -13.57 -14.18
C SER A 198 14.70 -13.91 -14.06
N ARG A 199 14.30 -14.69 -13.04
CA ARG A 199 12.91 -15.08 -12.81
C ARG A 199 12.15 -14.06 -11.99
N PHE A 200 12.74 -13.56 -10.89
CA PHE A 200 11.99 -12.85 -9.87
C PHE A 200 12.33 -11.36 -9.75
N ALA A 201 13.54 -10.97 -10.13
CA ALA A 201 14.09 -9.64 -9.85
C ALA A 201 14.71 -8.97 -11.08
N ARG A 202 14.36 -9.39 -12.30
CA ARG A 202 14.90 -8.84 -13.55
C ARG A 202 14.61 -7.35 -13.69
N ARG A 203 13.40 -6.92 -13.29
CA ARG A 203 12.99 -5.52 -13.27
C ARG A 203 12.95 -5.03 -11.84
N LYS A 204 13.86 -4.11 -11.49
CA LYS A 204 13.78 -3.33 -10.27
C LYS A 204 13.19 -1.96 -10.60
N MET A 205 12.06 -1.63 -9.98
CA MET A 205 11.34 -0.37 -10.14
C MET A 205 11.14 0.30 -8.79
N ILE A 206 10.88 1.59 -8.80
CA ILE A 206 10.57 2.34 -7.58
C ILE A 206 9.05 2.50 -7.50
N PHE A 207 8.48 2.11 -6.37
CA PHE A 207 7.13 2.54 -6.01
C PHE A 207 7.25 3.92 -5.37
N ARG A 208 6.89 4.95 -6.13
CA ARG A 208 7.11 6.34 -5.76
C ARG A 208 6.14 6.86 -4.72
N ALA A 209 6.58 7.84 -3.95
CA ALA A 209 5.75 8.67 -3.10
C ALA A 209 4.90 9.65 -3.95
N PHE A 210 4.05 10.43 -3.29
CA PHE A 210 3.28 11.50 -3.91
C PHE A 210 4.20 12.67 -4.24
N SER A 211 4.29 13.06 -5.51
CA SER A 211 5.24 14.09 -5.95
C SER A 211 4.70 15.05 -7.00
N LYS A 212 3.67 14.65 -7.73
CA LYS A 212 3.07 15.45 -8.79
C LYS A 212 1.81 16.15 -8.28
N GLU A 213 1.51 17.34 -8.79
CA GLU A 213 0.29 18.07 -8.43
C GLU A 213 -0.97 17.20 -8.68
N GLU A 214 -0.99 16.43 -9.76
CA GLU A 214 -2.09 15.54 -10.13
C GLU A 214 -2.33 14.44 -9.08
N ASP A 215 -1.28 13.99 -8.39
CA ASP A 215 -1.40 13.00 -7.32
C ASP A 215 -2.28 13.54 -6.18
N PHE A 216 -1.99 14.78 -5.76
CA PHE A 216 -2.73 15.46 -4.68
C PHE A 216 -4.13 15.84 -5.14
N ARG A 217 -4.27 16.38 -6.33
CA ARG A 217 -5.56 16.76 -6.91
C ARG A 217 -6.49 15.55 -7.05
N GLY A 218 -5.97 14.43 -7.53
CA GLY A 218 -6.71 13.17 -7.64
C GLY A 218 -7.14 12.63 -6.27
N LEU A 219 -6.23 12.65 -5.30
CA LEU A 219 -6.51 12.22 -3.93
C LEU A 219 -7.56 13.13 -3.27
N PHE A 220 -7.41 14.45 -3.32
CA PHE A 220 -8.35 15.41 -2.72
C PHE A 220 -9.72 15.33 -3.36
N ARG A 221 -9.79 15.17 -4.70
CA ARG A 221 -11.06 14.92 -5.40
C ARG A 221 -11.75 13.64 -4.91
N HIS A 222 -10.98 12.61 -4.57
CA HIS A 222 -11.55 11.39 -4.00
C HIS A 222 -12.29 11.68 -2.67
N PHE A 223 -11.73 12.55 -1.81
CA PHE A 223 -12.39 12.99 -0.58
C PHE A 223 -13.64 13.83 -0.86
N ASP A 224 -13.63 14.65 -1.91
CA ASP A 224 -14.79 15.47 -2.31
C ASP A 224 -15.93 14.64 -2.91
N THR A 225 -15.66 13.46 -3.46
CA THR A 225 -16.65 12.67 -4.21
C THR A 225 -17.08 11.38 -3.51
N SER A 226 -16.28 10.86 -2.58
CA SER A 226 -16.62 9.64 -1.85
C SER A 226 -17.68 9.90 -0.80
N ILE A 227 -18.73 9.07 -0.79
CA ILE A 227 -19.91 9.23 0.08
C ILE A 227 -19.83 8.24 1.24
N TYR A 228 -20.23 8.68 2.43
CA TYR A 228 -20.36 7.83 3.59
C TYR A 228 -21.54 8.28 4.51
N PRO A 229 -22.39 7.35 4.98
CA PRO A 229 -22.56 5.99 4.47
C PRO A 229 -22.96 5.97 2.98
N MET A 230 -22.80 4.85 2.28
CA MET A 230 -22.98 4.78 0.82
C MET A 230 -24.40 5.17 0.37
N GLU A 231 -25.43 4.88 1.17
CA GLU A 231 -26.82 5.25 0.89
C GLU A 231 -27.20 6.51 1.67
N GLY A 232 -27.54 7.58 0.94
CA GLY A 232 -28.02 8.84 1.51
C GLY A 232 -27.02 9.62 2.36
N GLY A 233 -25.75 9.26 2.30
CA GLY A 233 -24.68 9.91 3.06
C GLY A 233 -24.18 11.20 2.45
N LEU A 234 -23.26 11.84 3.17
CA LEU A 234 -22.54 13.03 2.74
C LEU A 234 -21.20 12.64 2.10
N THR A 235 -20.63 13.51 1.28
CA THR A 235 -19.22 13.33 0.87
C THR A 235 -18.31 13.39 2.09
N TRP A 236 -17.11 12.82 1.98
CA TRP A 236 -16.20 12.81 3.13
C TRP A 236 -15.88 14.23 3.60
N VAL A 237 -15.61 15.16 2.69
CA VAL A 237 -15.35 16.57 3.05
C VAL A 237 -16.60 17.23 3.63
N GLN A 238 -17.77 17.03 3.02
CA GLN A 238 -19.04 17.58 3.52
C GLN A 238 -19.37 17.10 4.93
N HIS A 239 -19.01 15.87 5.27
CA HIS A 239 -19.21 15.32 6.62
C HIS A 239 -18.43 16.12 7.68
N PHE A 240 -17.21 16.57 7.38
CA PHE A 240 -16.37 17.33 8.31
C PHE A 240 -16.62 18.83 8.28
N MET A 241 -17.00 19.35 7.13
CA MET A 241 -17.05 20.78 6.86
C MET A 241 -18.33 21.16 6.09
N PRO A 242 -19.54 20.88 6.65
CA PRO A 242 -20.80 21.11 5.95
C PRO A 242 -21.03 22.58 5.57
N ALA A 243 -20.73 23.53 6.45
CA ALA A 243 -20.97 24.94 6.17
C ALA A 243 -19.97 25.52 5.13
N ALA A 244 -18.71 25.05 5.14
CA ALA A 244 -17.74 25.43 4.09
C ALA A 244 -18.13 24.79 2.75
N TRP A 245 -18.60 23.54 2.76
CA TRP A 245 -19.08 22.84 1.56
C TRP A 245 -20.24 23.56 0.87
N GLU A 246 -21.22 24.04 1.64
CA GLU A 246 -22.35 24.83 1.14
C GLU A 246 -21.92 26.14 0.50
N LYS A 247 -20.83 26.73 0.98
CA LYS A 247 -20.22 27.95 0.43
C LYS A 247 -19.29 27.66 -0.77
N GLY A 248 -19.26 26.42 -1.26
CA GLY A 248 -18.50 26.04 -2.44
C GLY A 248 -17.10 25.51 -2.16
N PHE A 249 -16.69 25.31 -0.90
CA PHE A 249 -15.38 24.74 -0.58
C PHE A 249 -15.24 23.33 -1.16
N ARG A 250 -14.10 23.07 -1.79
CA ARG A 250 -13.68 21.74 -2.24
C ARG A 250 -12.23 21.52 -1.85
N LEU A 251 -11.93 20.33 -1.34
CA LEU A 251 -10.56 19.97 -0.95
C LEU A 251 -9.62 19.97 -2.16
N ALA A 252 -10.10 19.54 -3.32
CA ALA A 252 -9.34 19.53 -4.57
C ALA A 252 -8.87 20.94 -5.00
N ASP A 253 -9.57 21.99 -4.61
CA ASP A 253 -9.18 23.37 -4.90
C ASP A 253 -8.06 23.86 -3.97
N GLN A 254 -7.81 23.15 -2.86
CA GLN A 254 -6.76 23.47 -1.90
C GLN A 254 -5.37 22.96 -2.28
N VAL A 255 -5.21 22.31 -3.45
CA VAL A 255 -3.92 21.72 -3.86
C VAL A 255 -2.81 22.78 -3.90
N GLY A 256 -3.08 23.96 -4.45
CA GLY A 256 -2.10 25.06 -4.46
C GLY A 256 -1.67 25.46 -3.04
N THR A 257 -2.63 25.76 -2.17
CA THR A 257 -2.39 26.15 -0.77
C THR A 257 -1.65 25.03 -0.01
N PHE A 258 -1.99 23.77 -0.27
CA PHE A 258 -1.30 22.62 0.31
C PHE A 258 0.17 22.54 -0.15
N LEU A 259 0.43 22.70 -1.45
CA LEU A 259 1.80 22.66 -1.99
C LEU A 259 2.63 23.85 -1.49
N ASP A 260 2.05 25.02 -1.38
CA ASP A 260 2.72 26.20 -0.77
C ASP A 260 3.10 25.93 0.70
N ALA A 261 2.24 25.23 1.46
CA ALA A 261 2.56 24.83 2.83
C ALA A 261 3.67 23.77 2.89
N VAL A 262 3.64 22.78 1.98
CA VAL A 262 4.74 21.80 1.83
C VAL A 262 6.06 22.50 1.54
N ASP A 263 6.03 23.54 0.70
CA ASP A 263 7.21 24.33 0.34
C ASP A 263 7.79 25.15 1.50
N ARG A 264 6.95 25.57 2.41
CA ARG A 264 7.40 26.22 3.65
C ARG A 264 7.96 25.24 4.67
N CYS A 265 7.42 24.01 4.68
CA CYS A 265 7.80 22.96 5.64
C CYS A 265 9.08 22.21 5.22
N ALA A 266 9.30 22.03 3.92
CA ALA A 266 10.36 21.18 3.39
C ALA A 266 11.36 21.99 2.53
N THR A 267 12.64 21.59 2.58
CA THR A 267 13.66 22.23 1.71
C THR A 267 13.44 21.82 0.23
N PRO A 268 13.87 22.66 -0.75
CA PRO A 268 13.72 22.32 -2.18
C PRO A 268 14.33 20.97 -2.60
N ALA A 269 15.41 20.54 -1.93
CA ALA A 269 16.01 19.23 -2.13
C ALA A 269 15.11 18.07 -1.69
N SER A 270 14.18 18.34 -0.78
CA SER A 270 13.26 17.38 -0.20
C SER A 270 12.07 17.07 -1.12
N ARG A 271 11.73 17.99 -2.03
CA ARG A 271 10.62 17.78 -2.99
C ARG A 271 10.89 16.66 -4.00
N SER A 272 12.16 16.41 -4.34
CA SER A 272 12.54 15.37 -5.31
C SER A 272 12.19 13.96 -4.83
N VAL A 273 12.09 13.76 -3.51
CA VAL A 273 11.78 12.48 -2.86
C VAL A 273 10.27 12.20 -2.82
N GLY A 274 9.46 13.26 -2.83
CA GLY A 274 8.02 13.19 -2.69
C GLY A 274 7.53 13.03 -1.25
N ILE A 275 6.22 13.14 -1.05
CA ILE A 275 5.57 13.06 0.26
C ILE A 275 5.18 11.61 0.54
N PRO A 276 5.66 11.00 1.63
CA PRO A 276 5.24 9.66 2.01
C PRO A 276 3.73 9.63 2.33
N GLY A 277 3.06 8.56 1.87
CA GLY A 277 1.61 8.42 2.05
C GLY A 277 1.18 8.50 3.51
N ARG A 278 1.99 7.95 4.44
CA ARG A 278 1.70 8.00 5.87
C ARG A 278 1.55 9.43 6.38
N GLN A 279 2.51 10.30 6.10
CA GLN A 279 2.50 11.70 6.51
C GLN A 279 1.37 12.47 5.83
N LEU A 280 1.18 12.26 4.53
CA LEU A 280 0.10 12.89 3.78
C LEU A 280 -1.28 12.58 4.39
N PHE A 281 -1.58 11.32 4.68
CA PHE A 281 -2.86 10.93 5.27
C PHE A 281 -3.02 11.41 6.71
N ILE A 282 -1.95 11.52 7.49
CA ILE A 282 -1.99 12.12 8.82
C ILE A 282 -2.32 13.61 8.71
N ALA A 283 -1.66 14.33 7.81
CA ALA A 283 -1.91 15.76 7.58
C ALA A 283 -3.35 16.03 7.13
N ILE A 284 -3.88 15.24 6.16
CA ILE A 284 -5.27 15.39 5.70
C ILE A 284 -6.26 15.16 6.85
N ARG A 285 -6.07 14.10 7.64
CA ARG A 285 -6.93 13.82 8.79
C ARG A 285 -6.90 14.95 9.82
N ARG A 286 -5.72 15.46 10.13
CA ARG A 286 -5.55 16.58 11.06
C ARG A 286 -6.22 17.83 10.53
N TYR A 287 -6.04 18.15 9.25
CA TYR A 287 -6.70 19.28 8.61
C TYR A 287 -8.22 19.19 8.70
N LEU A 288 -8.81 18.06 8.31
CA LEU A 288 -10.27 17.86 8.35
C LEU A 288 -10.84 17.99 9.77
N LEU A 289 -10.16 17.40 10.77
CA LEU A 289 -10.57 17.51 12.17
C LEU A 289 -10.50 18.96 12.67
N GLU A 290 -9.42 19.66 12.38
CA GLU A 290 -9.24 21.04 12.79
C GLU A 290 -10.34 21.96 12.21
N GLN A 291 -10.64 21.80 10.93
CA GLN A 291 -11.70 22.59 10.29
C GLN A 291 -13.08 22.23 10.84
N MET A 292 -13.37 20.97 11.11
CA MET A 292 -14.61 20.53 11.75
C MET A 292 -14.78 21.22 13.13
N PHE A 293 -13.75 21.22 13.98
CA PHE A 293 -13.81 21.86 15.29
C PHE A 293 -13.97 23.39 15.20
N ARG A 294 -13.38 24.02 14.17
CA ARG A 294 -13.56 25.45 13.91
C ARG A 294 -15.00 25.77 13.52
N GLU A 295 -15.59 25.02 12.62
CA GLU A 295 -17.01 25.19 12.25
C GLU A 295 -17.93 25.01 13.46
N GLN A 296 -17.75 23.97 14.25
CA GLN A 296 -18.54 23.72 15.46
C GLN A 296 -18.40 24.85 16.49
N SER A 297 -17.22 25.44 16.58
CA SER A 297 -16.92 26.55 17.48
C SER A 297 -17.27 27.93 16.87
N LYS A 298 -17.89 28.00 15.69
CA LYS A 298 -18.17 29.22 14.91
C LYS A 298 -16.94 30.11 14.69
N LYS A 299 -15.75 29.54 14.65
CA LYS A 299 -14.51 30.23 14.33
C LYS A 299 -14.34 30.34 12.81
N ALA A 300 -13.63 31.40 12.39
CA ALA A 300 -13.30 31.58 10.98
C ALA A 300 -12.51 30.37 10.42
N PHE A 301 -12.74 30.06 9.16
CA PHE A 301 -11.96 29.09 8.42
C PHE A 301 -10.45 29.41 8.48
N ALA A 302 -9.61 28.43 8.75
CA ALA A 302 -8.17 28.64 8.84
C ALA A 302 -7.51 28.37 7.48
N GLU A 303 -7.19 29.40 6.73
CA GLU A 303 -6.46 29.29 5.44
C GLU A 303 -5.10 28.64 5.62
N LEU A 304 -4.42 28.86 6.75
CA LEU A 304 -3.09 28.30 7.09
C LEU A 304 -3.15 26.95 7.82
N GLY A 305 -4.29 26.27 7.86
CA GLY A 305 -4.45 24.99 8.56
C GLY A 305 -3.56 23.86 8.03
N TRP A 306 -2.99 23.99 6.83
CA TRP A 306 -2.07 23.01 6.28
C TRP A 306 -0.69 23.02 6.94
N ASP A 307 -0.16 24.20 7.32
CA ASP A 307 1.14 24.31 8.01
C ASP A 307 1.12 23.54 9.34
N ASP A 308 0.09 23.76 10.16
CA ASP A 308 -0.10 23.05 11.44
C ASP A 308 -0.30 21.54 11.22
N SER A 309 -1.01 21.17 10.16
CA SER A 309 -1.31 19.78 9.84
C SER A 309 -0.08 19.02 9.35
N LEU A 310 0.78 19.65 8.56
CA LEU A 310 2.05 19.10 8.08
C LEU A 310 3.07 19.00 9.22
N ALA A 311 3.15 20.01 10.08
CA ALA A 311 3.99 19.97 11.29
C ALA A 311 3.55 18.85 12.24
N TYR A 312 2.24 18.68 12.45
CA TYR A 312 1.71 17.57 13.24
C TYR A 312 2.05 16.19 12.62
N ALA A 313 2.08 16.11 11.31
CA ALA A 313 2.45 14.88 10.58
C ALA A 313 3.97 14.62 10.58
N MET A 314 4.79 15.53 11.11
CA MET A 314 6.26 15.46 11.12
C MET A 314 6.80 15.23 9.71
N LEU A 315 6.33 16.04 8.76
CA LEU A 315 6.68 15.84 7.34
C LEU A 315 8.16 16.12 7.08
N ASP A 316 8.71 17.17 7.67
CA ASP A 316 10.12 17.56 7.59
C ASP A 316 11.06 16.43 8.04
N ASP A 317 10.84 15.87 9.23
CA ASP A 317 11.60 14.75 9.76
C ASP A 317 11.55 13.51 8.84
N ALA A 318 10.37 13.22 8.31
CA ALA A 318 10.18 12.07 7.42
C ALA A 318 10.93 12.23 6.10
N ILE A 319 10.91 13.42 5.52
CA ILE A 319 11.64 13.76 4.30
C ILE A 319 13.14 13.73 4.54
N ASP A 320 13.61 14.29 5.65
CA ASP A 320 15.02 14.30 6.00
C ASP A 320 15.58 12.89 6.23
N THR A 321 14.78 12.02 6.84
CA THR A 321 15.14 10.61 7.01
C THR A 321 15.36 9.94 5.65
N ILE A 322 14.43 10.10 4.70
CA ILE A 322 14.54 9.53 3.35
C ILE A 322 15.77 10.09 2.61
N ASN A 323 16.00 11.39 2.69
CA ASN A 323 17.17 12.03 2.08
C ASN A 323 18.49 11.48 2.64
N GLN A 324 18.55 11.16 3.95
CA GLN A 324 19.73 10.56 4.56
C GLN A 324 19.94 9.11 4.08
N GLU A 325 18.85 8.33 3.94
CA GLU A 325 18.89 6.97 3.38
C GLU A 325 19.45 6.99 1.95
N GLU A 326 18.91 7.85 1.07
CA GLU A 326 19.40 7.98 -0.30
C GLU A 326 20.88 8.41 -0.39
N LYS A 327 21.32 9.33 0.47
CA LYS A 327 22.73 9.75 0.52
C LYS A 327 23.65 8.61 0.95
N ARG A 328 23.21 7.75 1.88
CA ARG A 328 23.95 6.56 2.30
C ARG A 328 24.07 5.54 1.17
N GLU A 329 22.99 5.33 0.42
CA GLU A 329 23.00 4.42 -0.73
C GLU A 329 23.93 4.90 -1.86
N ARG A 330 23.91 6.20 -2.17
CA ARG A 330 24.82 6.79 -3.19
C ARG A 330 26.30 6.67 -2.81
N LYS A 331 26.62 6.63 -1.52
CA LYS A 331 28.00 6.43 -1.04
C LYS A 331 28.45 4.96 -1.06
N LYS A 332 27.52 4.00 -1.07
CA LYS A 332 27.80 2.56 -1.15
C LYS A 332 28.01 2.07 -2.61
N ARG A 333 27.53 2.84 -3.59
CA ARG A 333 27.70 2.60 -5.04
C ARG A 333 29.01 3.25 -5.55
#